data_8252332b40e025e53de486a180e8241d
#
_entry.id   8252332b40e025e53de486a180e8241d
#
_cell.length_a   1.000
_cell.length_b   1.000
_cell.length_c   1.000
_cell.angle_alpha   90.00
_cell.angle_beta   90.00
_cell.angle_gamma   90.00
#
_symmetry.space_group_name_H-M   'P 1'
#
loop_
_entity.id
_entity.type
_entity.pdbx_description
1 polymer ?
#
loop_
_entity_poly.entity_id
_entity_poly.type
_entity_poly.pdbx_seq_one_letter_code
_entity_poly.pdbx_strand_id
1 'polypeptide(L)'
;PDYEINTPKRIAAFIAQCSHESGGFTALKENLNYKPATLRKLFSKYFPTDALAAEYCAKPNKQEAIANRVYASRMGNDDEASGDGYKYCGRGLIQLTGKSNYIAFADSLEISPEEASEYLATFEGAAQSACWFWESNNLNQWADKGDILTLTKRINGGTIGLEDRIKHYEHALHVLGA
;
A
#
# COMPACT_ATOMS: atom_id res chain seq x y z
N PRO A 1 1.61 -18.61 -9.53
CA PRO A 1 2.40 -19.87 -9.31
C PRO A 1 3.67 -19.59 -8.52
N ASP A 2 4.45 -18.56 -8.90
CA ASP A 2 5.78 -18.28 -8.32
C ASP A 2 5.74 -17.90 -6.84
N TYR A 3 4.61 -17.41 -6.35
CA TYR A 3 4.41 -17.01 -4.96
C TYR A 3 3.50 -17.97 -4.19
N GLU A 4 3.22 -19.14 -4.74
CA GLU A 4 2.40 -20.19 -4.13
C GLU A 4 0.97 -19.74 -3.76
N ILE A 5 0.44 -18.73 -4.43
CA ILE A 5 -0.97 -18.32 -4.30
C ILE A 5 -1.79 -19.15 -5.31
N ASN A 6 -1.97 -20.40 -5.00
CA ASN A 6 -2.40 -21.42 -5.96
C ASN A 6 -3.55 -22.33 -5.49
N THR A 7 -4.12 -22.09 -4.32
CA THR A 7 -5.31 -22.79 -3.85
C THR A 7 -6.52 -21.85 -3.84
N PRO A 8 -7.76 -22.34 -3.90
CA PRO A 8 -8.94 -21.47 -3.82
C PRO A 8 -8.94 -20.55 -2.61
N LYS A 9 -8.58 -21.04 -1.42
CA LYS A 9 -8.50 -20.21 -0.20
C LYS A 9 -7.43 -19.14 -0.30
N ARG A 10 -6.25 -19.45 -0.80
CA ARG A 10 -5.14 -18.50 -0.97
C ARG A 10 -5.49 -17.43 -2.01
N ILE A 11 -6.03 -17.85 -3.15
CA ILE A 11 -6.46 -16.94 -4.22
C ILE A 11 -7.57 -16.02 -3.72
N ALA A 12 -8.59 -16.57 -3.08
CA ALA A 12 -9.72 -15.79 -2.57
C ALA A 12 -9.29 -14.78 -1.51
N ALA A 13 -8.44 -15.19 -0.57
CA ALA A 13 -7.91 -14.31 0.47
C ALA A 13 -7.06 -13.17 -0.13
N PHE A 14 -6.18 -13.49 -1.08
CA PHE A 14 -5.35 -12.52 -1.78
C PHE A 14 -6.20 -11.49 -2.55
N ILE A 15 -7.16 -11.97 -3.34
CA ILE A 15 -8.07 -11.10 -4.10
C ILE A 15 -8.87 -10.19 -3.17
N ALA A 16 -9.39 -10.73 -2.07
CA ALA A 16 -10.18 -9.95 -1.10
C ALA A 16 -9.37 -8.79 -0.49
N GLN A 17 -8.15 -9.06 -0.08
CA GLN A 17 -7.29 -8.05 0.52
C GLN A 17 -6.86 -7.00 -0.51
N CYS A 18 -6.41 -7.42 -1.68
CA CYS A 18 -6.01 -6.51 -2.75
C CYS A 18 -7.17 -5.67 -3.27
N SER A 19 -8.36 -6.25 -3.40
CA SER A 19 -9.55 -5.52 -3.84
C SER A 19 -9.91 -4.40 -2.85
N HIS A 20 -9.90 -4.70 -1.57
CA HIS A 20 -10.19 -3.68 -0.55
C HIS A 20 -9.12 -2.57 -0.54
N GLU A 21 -7.84 -2.94 -0.50
CA GLU A 21 -6.73 -1.98 -0.40
C GLU A 21 -6.60 -1.09 -1.63
N SER A 22 -6.99 -1.56 -2.81
CA SER A 22 -6.85 -0.84 -4.07
C SER A 22 -8.15 -0.21 -4.60
N GLY A 23 -9.23 -0.22 -3.80
CA GLY A 23 -10.52 0.30 -4.26
C GLY A 23 -11.05 -0.44 -5.49
N GLY A 24 -11.02 -1.78 -5.47
CA GLY A 24 -11.47 -2.60 -6.59
C GLY A 24 -10.46 -2.68 -7.74
N PHE A 25 -9.17 -2.70 -7.43
CA PHE A 25 -8.05 -2.75 -8.39
C PHE A 25 -7.91 -1.49 -9.25
N THR A 26 -8.37 -0.34 -8.77
CA THR A 26 -8.33 0.92 -9.52
C THR A 26 -7.27 1.91 -9.03
N ALA A 27 -6.98 1.92 -7.73
CA ALA A 27 -6.03 2.85 -7.13
C ALA A 27 -4.64 2.19 -7.02
N LEU A 28 -3.73 2.55 -7.93
CA LEU A 28 -2.36 2.00 -7.99
C LEU A 28 -1.32 2.93 -7.38
N LYS A 29 -1.67 4.18 -7.13
CA LYS A 29 -0.79 5.17 -6.49
C LYS A 29 -1.57 5.93 -5.43
N GLU A 30 -0.91 6.21 -4.30
CA GLU A 30 -1.48 6.99 -3.21
C GLU A 30 -1.91 8.38 -3.68
N ASN A 31 -3.14 8.77 -3.34
CA ASN A 31 -3.66 10.10 -3.60
C ASN A 31 -3.35 11.02 -2.41
N LEU A 32 -2.46 11.97 -2.64
CA LEU A 32 -2.00 12.95 -1.64
C LEU A 32 -2.61 14.35 -1.86
N ASN A 33 -3.68 14.42 -2.63
CA ASN A 33 -4.38 15.66 -2.90
C ASN A 33 -5.36 16.01 -1.77
N TYR A 34 -4.82 16.48 -0.66
CA TYR A 34 -5.59 16.83 0.53
C TYR A 34 -5.95 18.31 0.58
N LYS A 35 -7.04 18.61 1.31
CA LYS A 35 -7.40 19.98 1.75
C LYS A 35 -6.73 20.28 3.09
N PRO A 36 -6.51 21.56 3.44
CA PRO A 36 -5.87 21.92 4.72
C PRO A 36 -6.54 21.32 5.95
N ALA A 37 -7.87 21.32 6.00
CA ALA A 37 -8.62 20.75 7.12
C ALA A 37 -8.38 19.23 7.26
N THR A 38 -8.24 18.52 6.14
CA THR A 38 -7.96 17.07 6.15
C THR A 38 -6.55 16.78 6.60
N LEU A 39 -5.56 17.57 6.19
CA LEU A 39 -4.18 17.46 6.69
C LEU A 39 -4.11 17.65 8.20
N ARG A 40 -4.84 18.62 8.74
CA ARG A 40 -4.94 18.88 10.17
C ARG A 40 -5.54 17.71 10.92
N LYS A 41 -6.52 17.05 10.32
CA LYS A 41 -7.21 15.90 10.92
C LYS A 41 -6.38 14.61 10.86
N LEU A 42 -5.84 14.28 9.69
CA LEU A 42 -5.18 12.99 9.45
C LEU A 42 -3.70 13.00 9.80
N PHE A 43 -3.04 14.14 9.63
CA PHE A 43 -1.60 14.29 9.78
C PHE A 43 -1.23 15.43 10.73
N SER A 44 -1.97 15.56 11.83
CA SER A 44 -1.79 16.63 12.82
C SER A 44 -0.36 16.73 13.37
N LYS A 45 0.32 15.59 13.48
CA LYS A 45 1.73 15.55 13.90
C LYS A 45 2.66 16.31 12.96
N TYR A 46 2.37 16.26 11.67
CA TYR A 46 3.19 16.90 10.62
C TYR A 46 2.66 18.26 10.20
N PHE A 47 1.39 18.53 10.45
CA PHE A 47 0.72 19.80 10.18
C PHE A 47 0.04 20.31 11.44
N PRO A 48 0.82 20.81 12.41
CA PRO A 48 0.29 21.22 13.72
C PRO A 48 -0.51 22.52 13.72
N THR A 49 -0.49 23.28 12.61
CA THR A 49 -1.21 24.55 12.47
C THR A 49 -1.97 24.63 11.16
N ASP A 50 -3.05 25.41 11.15
CA ASP A 50 -3.83 25.66 9.93
C ASP A 50 -3.01 26.42 8.88
N ALA A 51 -2.16 27.35 9.32
CA ALA A 51 -1.28 28.11 8.44
C ALA A 51 -0.31 27.22 7.68
N LEU A 52 0.32 26.25 8.33
CA LEU A 52 1.24 25.32 7.70
C LEU A 52 0.52 24.39 6.71
N ALA A 53 -0.65 23.88 7.08
CA ALA A 53 -1.48 23.06 6.19
C ALA A 53 -1.89 23.85 4.94
N ALA A 54 -2.32 25.09 5.10
CA ALA A 54 -2.68 25.96 3.97
C ALA A 54 -1.47 26.27 3.08
N GLU A 55 -0.30 26.52 3.66
CA GLU A 55 0.95 26.74 2.93
C GLU A 55 1.28 25.58 2.01
N TYR A 56 1.25 24.35 2.53
CA TYR A 56 1.56 23.15 1.73
C TYR A 56 0.50 22.89 0.66
N CYS A 57 -0.77 23.09 0.96
CA CYS A 57 -1.84 22.94 -0.02
C CYS A 57 -1.81 23.98 -1.14
N ALA A 58 -1.17 25.12 -0.94
CA ALA A 58 -1.02 26.17 -1.94
C ALA A 58 0.18 25.96 -2.89
N LYS A 59 1.06 25.01 -2.58
CA LYS A 59 2.24 24.74 -3.41
C LYS A 59 1.83 24.15 -4.77
N PRO A 60 2.51 24.53 -5.87
CA PRO A 60 2.23 23.96 -7.20
C PRO A 60 2.52 22.45 -7.25
N ASN A 61 3.49 21.96 -6.46
CA ASN A 61 3.81 20.54 -6.30
C ASN A 61 3.20 19.97 -5.00
N LYS A 62 1.97 20.29 -4.73
CA LYS A 62 1.26 20.00 -3.47
C LYS A 62 1.41 18.56 -2.98
N GLN A 63 1.12 17.59 -3.84
CA GLN A 63 1.16 16.18 -3.44
C GLN A 63 2.58 15.72 -3.09
N GLU A 64 3.55 16.15 -3.88
CA GLU A 64 4.97 15.88 -3.63
C GLU A 64 5.42 16.48 -2.30
N ALA A 65 5.10 17.75 -2.06
CA ALA A 65 5.47 18.44 -0.83
C ALA A 65 4.86 17.80 0.42
N ILE A 66 3.59 17.39 0.33
CA ILE A 66 2.89 16.69 1.43
C ILE A 66 3.55 15.34 1.71
N ALA A 67 3.82 14.54 0.68
CA ALA A 67 4.46 13.24 0.84
C ALA A 67 5.85 13.38 1.45
N ASN A 68 6.66 14.31 0.96
CA ASN A 68 8.01 14.54 1.46
C ASN A 68 8.02 14.93 2.95
N ARG A 69 7.02 15.64 3.42
CA ARG A 69 6.89 15.99 4.82
C ARG A 69 6.38 14.85 5.69
N VAL A 70 5.31 14.22 5.27
CA VAL A 70 4.64 13.14 6.04
C VAL A 70 5.56 11.92 6.20
N TYR A 71 6.29 11.58 5.16
CA TYR A 71 7.13 10.38 5.14
C TYR A 71 8.63 10.64 5.38
N ALA A 72 8.99 11.87 5.71
CA ALA A 72 10.38 12.22 6.03
C ALA A 72 10.92 11.37 7.19
N SER A 73 12.15 10.91 7.04
CA SER A 73 12.88 10.17 8.07
C SER A 73 12.14 8.94 8.62
N ARG A 74 11.32 8.33 7.78
CA ARG A 74 10.54 7.14 8.10
C ARG A 74 10.77 6.07 7.05
N MET A 75 10.71 4.79 7.47
CA MET A 75 10.78 3.63 6.54
C MET A 75 12.01 3.69 5.61
N GLY A 76 13.13 4.14 6.14
CA GLY A 76 14.37 4.28 5.38
C GLY A 76 14.49 5.55 4.52
N ASN A 77 13.46 6.39 4.47
CA ASN A 77 13.54 7.68 3.79
C ASN A 77 14.48 8.64 4.54
N ASP A 78 15.18 9.46 3.78
CA ASP A 78 15.91 10.59 4.34
C ASP A 78 14.96 11.75 4.71
N ASP A 79 15.48 12.92 4.98
CA ASP A 79 14.69 14.08 5.42
C ASP A 79 13.72 14.60 4.33
N GLU A 80 12.92 15.60 4.70
CA GLU A 80 11.94 16.22 3.78
C GLU A 80 12.59 16.75 2.50
N ALA A 81 13.77 17.34 2.62
CA ALA A 81 14.49 17.94 1.49
C ALA A 81 15.02 16.90 0.49
N SER A 82 15.20 15.66 0.91
CA SER A 82 15.68 14.58 0.04
C SER A 82 14.72 14.24 -1.09
N GLY A 83 13.41 14.47 -0.91
CA GLY A 83 12.38 14.05 -1.85
C GLY A 83 11.99 12.57 -1.75
N ASP A 84 12.58 11.82 -0.82
CA ASP A 84 12.33 10.39 -0.67
C ASP A 84 10.87 10.09 -0.33
N GLY A 85 10.20 10.94 0.43
CA GLY A 85 8.81 10.74 0.81
C GLY A 85 7.88 10.59 -0.39
N TYR A 86 8.03 11.42 -1.39
CA TYR A 86 7.25 11.30 -2.64
C TYR A 86 7.78 10.21 -3.56
N LYS A 87 9.10 10.11 -3.68
CA LYS A 87 9.74 9.11 -4.54
C LYS A 87 9.32 7.68 -4.17
N TYR A 88 9.14 7.43 -2.88
CA TYR A 88 8.77 6.13 -2.32
C TYR A 88 7.39 6.16 -1.64
N CYS A 89 6.47 6.99 -2.13
CA CYS A 89 5.08 6.99 -1.64
C CYS A 89 4.35 5.71 -2.01
N GLY A 90 3.17 5.51 -1.45
CA GLY A 90 2.40 4.28 -1.66
C GLY A 90 2.08 4.00 -3.12
N ARG A 91 2.51 2.85 -3.61
CA ARG A 91 2.21 2.35 -4.97
C ARG A 91 1.90 0.87 -4.95
N GLY A 92 1.17 0.42 -5.97
CA GLY A 92 0.78 -0.97 -6.13
C GLY A 92 -0.51 -1.33 -5.40
N LEU A 93 -0.96 -2.58 -5.54
CA LEU A 93 -2.25 -3.03 -5.00
C LEU A 93 -2.31 -3.05 -3.46
N ILE A 94 -1.17 -3.19 -2.78
CA ILE A 94 -1.09 -3.15 -1.30
C ILE A 94 -0.41 -1.87 -0.83
N GLN A 95 -0.18 -0.90 -1.70
CA GLN A 95 0.40 0.40 -1.36
C GLN A 95 1.77 0.25 -0.67
N LEU A 96 2.74 -0.32 -1.38
CA LEU A 96 4.12 -0.41 -0.93
C LEU A 96 4.66 1.01 -0.70
N THR A 97 5.17 1.29 0.49
CA THR A 97 5.56 2.63 0.93
C THR A 97 6.91 2.61 1.63
N GLY A 98 7.76 3.59 1.34
CA GLY A 98 9.03 3.80 2.00
C GLY A 98 10.22 3.21 1.25
N LYS A 99 11.36 3.90 1.36
CA LYS A 99 12.60 3.55 0.65
C LYS A 99 13.06 2.12 0.95
N SER A 100 13.04 1.71 2.23
CA SER A 100 13.46 0.36 2.61
C SER A 100 12.62 -0.72 1.95
N ASN A 101 11.30 -0.53 1.85
CA ASN A 101 10.40 -1.47 1.22
C ASN A 101 10.59 -1.52 -0.30
N TYR A 102 10.83 -0.36 -0.93
CA TYR A 102 11.14 -0.30 -2.37
C TYR A 102 12.46 -1.00 -2.68
N ILE A 103 13.49 -0.80 -1.85
CA ILE A 103 14.78 -1.48 -2.00
C ILE A 103 14.60 -3.00 -1.89
N ALA A 104 13.89 -3.47 -0.88
CA ALA A 104 13.66 -4.90 -0.68
C ALA A 104 12.89 -5.53 -1.86
N PHE A 105 11.86 -4.86 -2.36
CA PHE A 105 11.13 -5.31 -3.54
C PHE A 105 12.00 -5.31 -4.79
N ALA A 106 12.75 -4.22 -5.02
CA ALA A 106 13.67 -4.10 -6.15
C ALA A 106 14.75 -5.19 -6.12
N ASP A 107 15.33 -5.47 -4.96
CA ASP A 107 16.32 -6.52 -4.79
C ASP A 107 15.76 -7.90 -5.15
N SER A 108 14.49 -8.16 -4.82
CA SER A 108 13.83 -9.42 -5.17
C SER A 108 13.68 -9.63 -6.68
N LEU A 109 13.71 -8.55 -7.45
CA LEU A 109 13.59 -8.53 -8.91
C LEU A 109 14.92 -8.26 -9.62
N GLU A 110 15.99 -8.03 -8.85
CA GLU A 110 17.32 -7.65 -9.37
C GLU A 110 17.28 -6.39 -10.22
N ILE A 111 16.50 -5.39 -9.81
CA ILE A 111 16.37 -4.07 -10.46
C ILE A 111 16.69 -2.95 -9.46
N SER A 112 16.83 -1.71 -9.96
CA SER A 112 17.03 -0.55 -9.09
C SER A 112 15.72 -0.11 -8.41
N PRO A 113 15.79 0.63 -7.28
CA PRO A 113 14.60 1.21 -6.66
C PRO A 113 13.83 2.16 -7.57
N GLU A 114 14.51 2.86 -8.47
CA GLU A 114 13.89 3.73 -9.47
C GLU A 114 13.09 2.92 -10.49
N GLU A 115 13.68 1.84 -11.01
CA GLU A 115 12.98 0.92 -11.91
C GLU A 115 11.78 0.25 -11.21
N ALA A 116 11.91 -0.08 -9.93
CA ALA A 116 10.80 -0.61 -9.13
C ALA A 116 9.66 0.39 -9.02
N SER A 117 9.96 1.68 -8.83
CA SER A 117 8.94 2.73 -8.78
C SER A 117 8.14 2.81 -10.09
N GLU A 118 8.82 2.75 -11.22
CA GLU A 118 8.19 2.74 -12.55
C GLU A 118 7.37 1.47 -12.77
N TYR A 119 7.91 0.33 -12.37
CA TYR A 119 7.23 -0.96 -12.49
C TYR A 119 5.95 -1.02 -11.65
N LEU A 120 5.99 -0.51 -10.42
CA LEU A 120 4.83 -0.42 -9.52
C LEU A 120 3.69 0.42 -10.08
N ALA A 121 3.97 1.34 -10.99
CA ALA A 121 2.95 2.14 -11.66
C ALA A 121 2.19 1.35 -12.75
N THR A 122 2.71 0.20 -13.17
CA THR A 122 2.02 -0.72 -14.08
C THR A 122 1.11 -1.66 -13.29
N PHE A 123 0.07 -2.20 -13.93
CA PHE A 123 -0.80 -3.19 -13.28
C PHE A 123 -0.03 -4.47 -12.92
N GLU A 124 0.84 -4.91 -13.81
CA GLU A 124 1.70 -6.09 -13.59
C GLU A 124 2.58 -5.92 -12.34
N GLY A 125 3.30 -4.80 -12.27
CA GLY A 125 4.16 -4.50 -11.13
C GLY A 125 3.38 -4.28 -9.85
N ALA A 126 2.22 -3.63 -9.93
CA ALA A 126 1.32 -3.45 -8.80
C ALA A 126 0.86 -4.80 -8.22
N ALA A 127 0.48 -5.73 -9.08
CA ALA A 127 0.08 -7.08 -8.68
C ALA A 127 1.27 -7.88 -8.13
N GLN A 128 2.43 -7.79 -8.76
CA GLN A 128 3.63 -8.50 -8.32
C GLN A 128 4.11 -8.02 -6.95
N SER A 129 4.04 -6.72 -6.68
CA SER A 129 4.39 -6.18 -5.37
C SER A 129 3.50 -6.73 -4.26
N ALA A 130 2.21 -6.90 -4.55
CA ALA A 130 1.27 -7.51 -3.62
C ALA A 130 1.61 -8.99 -3.38
N CYS A 131 1.95 -9.73 -4.41
CA CYS A 131 2.39 -11.13 -4.29
C CYS A 131 3.67 -11.24 -3.48
N TRP A 132 4.65 -10.38 -3.74
CA TRP A 132 5.90 -10.33 -3.01
C TRP A 132 5.68 -10.02 -1.51
N PHE A 133 4.85 -9.03 -1.21
CA PHE A 133 4.47 -8.69 0.16
C PHE A 133 3.82 -9.89 0.86
N TRP A 134 2.92 -10.57 0.16
CA TRP A 134 2.21 -11.73 0.65
C TRP A 134 3.16 -12.86 1.04
N GLU A 135 4.09 -13.19 0.17
CA GLU A 135 5.11 -14.22 0.42
C GLU A 135 6.07 -13.80 1.52
N SER A 136 6.61 -12.59 1.45
CA SER A 136 7.59 -12.06 2.42
C SER A 136 7.07 -12.01 3.85
N ASN A 137 5.75 -11.86 4.02
CA ASN A 137 5.08 -11.85 5.31
C ASN A 137 4.42 -13.19 5.66
N ASN A 138 4.64 -14.22 4.85
CA ASN A 138 4.15 -15.57 5.10
C ASN A 138 2.63 -15.66 5.27
N LEU A 139 1.89 -14.90 4.46
CA LEU A 139 0.45 -14.72 4.63
C LEU A 139 -0.38 -15.92 4.17
N ASN A 140 0.18 -16.82 3.34
CA ASN A 140 -0.50 -18.05 2.94
C ASN A 140 -0.94 -18.91 4.12
N GLN A 141 -0.18 -18.94 5.22
CA GLN A 141 -0.54 -19.70 6.41
C GLN A 141 -1.90 -19.27 7.01
N TRP A 142 -2.20 -17.97 6.95
CA TRP A 142 -3.48 -17.44 7.45
C TRP A 142 -4.60 -17.63 6.44
N ALA A 143 -4.28 -17.53 5.15
CA ALA A 143 -5.22 -17.85 4.07
C ALA A 143 -5.66 -19.31 4.12
N ASP A 144 -4.75 -20.24 4.37
CA ASP A 144 -5.05 -21.66 4.50
C ASP A 144 -6.02 -21.97 5.65
N LYS A 145 -5.97 -21.18 6.69
CA LYS A 145 -6.88 -21.26 7.86
C LYS A 145 -8.19 -20.50 7.64
N GLY A 146 -8.34 -19.76 6.55
CA GLY A 146 -9.48 -18.88 6.33
C GLY A 146 -9.55 -17.72 7.33
N ASP A 147 -8.42 -17.34 7.92
CA ASP A 147 -8.33 -16.33 9.00
C ASP A 147 -8.19 -14.92 8.42
N ILE A 148 -9.29 -14.37 7.92
CA ILE A 148 -9.31 -13.03 7.31
C ILE A 148 -9.05 -11.93 8.34
N LEU A 149 -9.42 -12.15 9.59
CA LEU A 149 -9.13 -11.20 10.66
C LEU A 149 -7.63 -10.99 10.86
N THR A 150 -6.86 -12.06 10.98
CA THR A 150 -5.40 -11.97 11.14
C THR A 150 -4.73 -11.40 9.89
N LEU A 151 -5.16 -11.80 8.69
CA LEU A 151 -4.69 -11.22 7.44
C LEU A 151 -4.90 -9.71 7.42
N THR A 152 -6.09 -9.25 7.77
CA THR A 152 -6.42 -7.81 7.82
C THR A 152 -5.50 -7.07 8.80
N LYS A 153 -5.27 -7.62 9.98
CA LYS A 153 -4.37 -7.03 10.97
C LYS A 153 -2.92 -6.95 10.46
N ARG A 154 -2.47 -7.98 9.76
CA ARG A 154 -1.09 -8.03 9.21
C ARG A 154 -0.87 -7.03 8.07
N ILE A 155 -1.90 -6.78 7.28
CA ILE A 155 -1.81 -5.87 6.12
C ILE A 155 -2.09 -4.43 6.54
N ASN A 156 -3.14 -4.20 7.31
CA ASN A 156 -3.63 -2.86 7.67
C ASN A 156 -3.10 -2.36 9.03
N GLY A 157 -2.68 -3.26 9.92
CA GLY A 157 -2.32 -2.94 11.29
C GLY A 157 -3.52 -2.85 12.25
N GLY A 158 -4.73 -3.01 11.75
CA GLY A 158 -6.00 -2.97 12.49
C GLY A 158 -7.07 -3.79 11.81
N THR A 159 -8.33 -3.42 11.99
CA THR A 159 -9.48 -4.15 11.45
C THR A 159 -10.32 -3.33 10.48
N ILE A 160 -9.76 -2.25 9.92
CA ILE A 160 -10.46 -1.39 8.97
C ILE A 160 -10.89 -2.20 7.74
N GLY A 161 -12.18 -2.13 7.42
CA GLY A 161 -12.74 -2.81 6.25
C GLY A 161 -12.88 -4.32 6.39
N LEU A 162 -12.80 -4.87 7.60
CA LEU A 162 -12.87 -6.32 7.82
C LEU A 162 -14.13 -6.93 7.19
N GLU A 163 -15.31 -6.33 7.36
CA GLU A 163 -16.55 -6.84 6.79
C GLU A 163 -16.51 -6.87 5.26
N ASP A 164 -15.99 -5.81 4.63
CA ASP A 164 -15.84 -5.73 3.18
C ASP A 164 -14.86 -6.79 2.67
N ARG A 165 -13.76 -7.00 3.37
CA ARG A 165 -12.75 -8.01 3.04
C ARG A 165 -13.34 -9.43 3.13
N ILE A 166 -14.15 -9.70 4.17
CA ILE A 166 -14.83 -10.99 4.34
C ILE A 166 -15.84 -11.22 3.20
N LYS A 167 -16.61 -10.21 2.82
CA LYS A 167 -17.55 -10.31 1.69
C LYS A 167 -16.84 -10.65 0.38
N HIS A 168 -15.75 -9.97 0.09
CA HIS A 168 -14.93 -10.26 -1.10
C HIS A 168 -14.35 -11.67 -1.05
N TYR A 169 -13.89 -12.11 0.13
CA TYR A 169 -13.36 -13.45 0.34
C TYR A 169 -14.41 -14.53 0.05
N GLU A 170 -15.59 -14.42 0.65
CA GLU A 170 -16.69 -15.38 0.47
C GLU A 170 -17.15 -15.42 -0.98
N HIS A 171 -17.28 -14.26 -1.63
CA HIS A 171 -17.63 -14.17 -3.03
C HIS A 171 -16.59 -14.85 -3.93
N ALA A 172 -15.31 -14.57 -3.71
CA ALA A 172 -14.24 -15.17 -4.48
C ALA A 172 -14.18 -16.68 -4.29
N LEU A 173 -14.36 -17.18 -3.05
CA LEU A 173 -14.46 -18.62 -2.79
C LEU A 173 -15.60 -19.25 -3.59
N HIS A 174 -16.77 -18.62 -3.61
CA HIS A 174 -17.93 -19.10 -4.35
C HIS A 174 -17.63 -19.18 -5.86
N VAL A 175 -17.05 -18.15 -6.43
CA VAL A 175 -16.65 -18.11 -7.84
C VAL A 175 -15.63 -19.20 -8.18
N LEU A 176 -14.71 -19.48 -7.26
CA LEU A 176 -13.68 -20.51 -7.44
C LEU A 176 -14.17 -21.92 -7.16
N GLY A 177 -15.43 -22.09 -6.77
CA GLY A 177 -16.04 -23.40 -6.52
C GLY A 177 -15.59 -24.06 -5.22
N ALA A 178 -15.20 -23.25 -4.23
CA ALA A 178 -14.72 -23.75 -2.94
C ALA A 178 -15.69 -23.47 -1.80
#